data_ac7f77feafb3abc8443f7e5cd07271fe
#
_entry.id   ac7f77feafb3abc8443f7e5cd07271fe
#
_cell.length_a   1.000
_cell.length_b   1.000
_cell.length_c   1.000
_cell.angle_alpha   90.00
_cell.angle_beta   90.00
_cell.angle_gamma   90.00
#
_symmetry.space_group_name_H-M   'P 1'
#
loop_
_entity.id
_entity.type
_entity.pdbx_description
1 polymer ?
#
loop_
_entity_poly.entity_id
_entity_poly.type
_entity_poly.pdbx_seq_one_letter_code
_entity_poly.pdbx_strand_id
1 'polypeptide(L)'
;LGLSEPVELSWNVEKAPPGDIAVNMIDLNTRRVLDLSAPDQYLLGDLDNRYSRQVKIVAGDPEQVALAVDDILATIPEELSLDGNYPNPFNPATTIRFGLPEPRRIRITVINLLGQEVTELVNGWRDMGHHEVVWQGVDGSGKAVATGMYFTVLSDGNKIIVQKMLLLK
;
A
#
# COMPACT_ATOMS: atom_id res chain seq x y z
N LEU A 1 22.41 -15.00 -9.43
CA LEU A 1 21.24 -15.45 -8.66
C LEU A 1 21.71 -15.65 -7.22
N GLY A 2 21.70 -14.58 -6.41
CA GLY A 2 21.89 -14.69 -4.97
C GLY A 2 20.64 -15.32 -4.38
N LEU A 3 20.78 -16.49 -3.78
CA LEU A 3 19.76 -17.04 -2.89
C LEU A 3 19.77 -16.13 -1.66
N SER A 4 18.69 -15.37 -1.46
CA SER A 4 18.48 -14.68 -0.19
C SER A 4 18.16 -15.74 0.85
N GLU A 5 18.93 -15.79 1.94
CA GLU A 5 18.57 -16.66 3.06
C GLU A 5 17.31 -16.11 3.75
N PRO A 6 16.39 -16.98 4.19
CA PRO A 6 15.22 -16.55 4.92
C PRO A 6 15.65 -15.85 6.22
N VAL A 7 15.06 -14.71 6.51
CA VAL A 7 15.31 -13.99 7.76
C VAL A 7 14.34 -14.48 8.82
N GLU A 8 14.92 -14.91 9.93
CA GLU A 8 14.19 -15.35 11.12
C GLU A 8 14.21 -14.24 12.17
N LEU A 9 13.05 -13.95 12.73
CA LEU A 9 12.88 -13.11 13.92
C LEU A 9 12.67 -14.02 15.11
N SER A 10 13.56 -13.94 16.10
CA SER A 10 13.39 -14.64 17.37
C SER A 10 13.31 -13.63 18.51
N TRP A 11 12.51 -13.96 19.53
CA TRP A 11 12.39 -13.15 20.75
C TRP A 11 12.42 -14.02 21.98
N ASN A 12 12.84 -13.43 23.08
CA ASN A 12 12.85 -14.08 24.37
C ASN A 12 12.15 -13.17 25.40
N VAL A 13 11.34 -13.77 26.25
CA VAL A 13 10.65 -13.06 27.33
C VAL A 13 11.48 -13.22 28.61
N GLU A 14 12.28 -12.20 28.95
CA GLU A 14 13.10 -12.22 30.17
C GLU A 14 12.23 -12.11 31.42
N LYS A 15 11.10 -11.43 31.33
CA LYS A 15 10.14 -11.28 32.43
C LYS A 15 8.73 -11.15 31.84
N ALA A 16 7.83 -12.01 32.30
CA ALA A 16 6.43 -11.89 31.91
C ALA A 16 5.89 -10.52 32.30
N PRO A 17 5.08 -9.88 31.46
CA PRO A 17 4.46 -8.60 31.79
C PRO A 17 3.62 -8.73 33.06
N PRO A 18 3.55 -7.70 33.92
CA PRO A 18 2.73 -7.75 35.12
C PRO A 18 1.24 -7.76 34.76
N GLY A 19 0.49 -8.66 35.39
CA GLY A 19 -0.96 -8.75 35.21
C GLY A 19 -1.39 -9.37 33.85
N ASP A 20 -2.61 -9.11 33.46
CA ASP A 20 -3.19 -9.56 32.19
C ASP A 20 -2.82 -8.59 31.06
N ILE A 21 -1.53 -8.52 30.73
CA ILE A 21 -1.06 -7.72 29.59
C ILE A 21 -0.81 -8.64 28.41
N ALA A 22 -1.50 -8.40 27.31
CA ALA A 22 -1.22 -9.01 26.00
C ALA A 22 -0.15 -8.21 25.28
N VAL A 23 0.75 -8.90 24.57
CA VAL A 23 1.73 -8.30 23.68
C VAL A 23 1.69 -9.03 22.33
N ASN A 24 1.21 -8.36 21.31
CA ASN A 24 1.08 -8.93 19.98
C ASN A 24 1.99 -8.22 18.96
N MET A 25 2.61 -9.01 18.09
CA MET A 25 3.29 -8.51 16.90
C MET A 25 2.40 -8.78 15.68
N ILE A 26 2.22 -7.77 14.86
CA ILE A 26 1.44 -7.84 13.62
C ILE A 26 2.42 -7.70 12.46
N ASP A 27 2.58 -8.76 11.67
CA ASP A 27 3.25 -8.68 10.39
C ASP A 27 2.26 -8.14 9.35
N LEU A 28 2.42 -6.89 8.98
CA LEU A 28 1.48 -6.21 8.08
C LEU A 28 1.50 -6.81 6.67
N ASN A 29 2.65 -7.34 6.22
CA ASN A 29 2.80 -7.91 4.88
C ASN A 29 2.02 -9.23 4.71
N THR A 30 1.91 -10.02 5.76
CA THR A 30 1.21 -11.31 5.75
C THR A 30 -0.10 -11.29 6.51
N ARG A 31 -0.41 -10.18 7.20
CA ARG A 31 -1.55 -10.00 8.11
C ARG A 31 -1.56 -11.02 9.27
N ARG A 32 -0.40 -11.57 9.62
CA ARG A 32 -0.28 -12.50 10.74
C ARG A 32 -0.12 -11.76 12.05
N VAL A 33 -0.84 -12.24 13.04
CA VAL A 33 -0.74 -11.79 14.43
C VAL A 33 -0.05 -12.88 15.24
N LEU A 34 0.96 -12.49 16.01
CA LEU A 34 1.77 -13.37 16.83
C LEU A 34 1.71 -12.88 18.27
N ASP A 35 1.43 -13.79 19.19
CA ASP A 35 1.49 -13.52 20.63
C ASP A 35 2.96 -13.58 21.08
N LEU A 36 3.47 -12.47 21.60
CA LEU A 36 4.83 -12.37 22.10
C LEU A 36 4.96 -12.67 23.60
N SER A 37 3.90 -13.16 24.26
CA SER A 37 3.92 -13.48 25.70
C SER A 37 4.80 -14.70 26.03
N ALA A 38 5.09 -15.55 25.07
CA ALA A 38 5.99 -16.69 25.17
C ALA A 38 7.15 -16.59 24.18
N PRO A 39 8.34 -17.17 24.51
CA PRO A 39 9.43 -17.24 23.55
C PRO A 39 9.04 -18.06 22.33
N ASP A 40 9.32 -17.58 21.14
CA ASP A 40 9.05 -18.25 19.88
C ASP A 40 9.97 -17.70 18.79
N GLN A 41 9.76 -18.18 17.57
CA GLN A 41 10.48 -17.71 16.38
C GLN A 41 9.48 -17.56 15.22
N TYR A 42 9.75 -16.59 14.36
CA TYR A 42 8.93 -16.29 13.20
C TYR A 42 9.78 -16.09 11.96
N LEU A 43 9.51 -16.88 10.92
CA LEU A 43 10.16 -16.73 9.63
C LEU A 43 9.53 -15.56 8.87
N LEU A 44 10.29 -14.49 8.71
CA LEU A 44 9.88 -13.35 7.87
C LEU A 44 9.90 -13.71 6.37
N GLY A 45 10.45 -14.87 6.01
CA GLY A 45 10.65 -15.29 4.64
C GLY A 45 11.83 -14.57 3.97
N ASP A 46 11.92 -14.70 2.67
CA ASP A 46 12.98 -14.04 1.90
C ASP A 46 12.78 -12.53 1.93
N LEU A 47 13.72 -11.79 2.51
CA LEU A 47 13.74 -10.34 2.43
C LEU A 47 14.26 -9.94 1.05
N ASP A 48 13.36 -9.45 0.23
CA ASP A 48 13.70 -8.85 -1.05
C ASP A 48 14.06 -7.37 -0.83
N ASN A 49 15.20 -6.92 -1.32
CA ASN A 49 15.66 -5.52 -1.21
C ASN A 49 14.73 -4.52 -1.94
N ARG A 50 13.67 -4.99 -2.58
CA ARG A 50 12.75 -4.18 -3.37
C ARG A 50 11.66 -3.50 -2.55
N TYR A 51 11.40 -3.98 -1.31
CA TYR A 51 10.40 -3.40 -0.40
C TYR A 51 10.76 -3.67 1.06
N SER A 52 10.23 -2.85 1.96
CA SER A 52 10.43 -3.01 3.40
C SER A 52 9.39 -3.95 4.01
N ARG A 53 9.83 -4.78 4.97
CA ARG A 53 8.94 -5.57 5.82
C ARG A 53 8.47 -4.68 6.97
N GLN A 54 7.17 -4.58 7.16
CA GLN A 54 6.61 -3.76 8.22
C GLN A 54 5.97 -4.63 9.29
N VAL A 55 6.41 -4.44 10.52
CA VAL A 55 5.80 -5.06 11.70
C VAL A 55 5.36 -4.00 12.68
N LYS A 56 4.25 -4.24 13.38
CA LYS A 56 3.79 -3.42 14.51
C LYS A 56 3.71 -4.27 15.76
N ILE A 57 4.08 -3.69 16.90
CA ILE A 57 3.92 -4.31 18.21
C ILE A 57 2.87 -3.50 18.97
N VAL A 58 1.89 -4.20 19.54
CA VAL A 58 0.84 -3.64 20.37
C VAL A 58 0.86 -4.35 21.71
N ALA A 59 0.84 -3.57 22.80
CA ALA A 59 0.84 -4.10 24.16
C ALA A 59 -0.19 -3.36 25.03
N GLY A 60 -0.86 -4.08 25.91
CA GLY A 60 -1.85 -3.50 26.81
C GLY A 60 -2.84 -4.54 27.33
N ASP A 61 -3.99 -4.05 27.80
CA ASP A 61 -5.11 -4.91 28.17
C ASP A 61 -5.53 -5.81 26.98
N PRO A 62 -5.79 -7.12 27.18
CA PRO A 62 -6.07 -8.05 26.09
C PRO A 62 -7.23 -7.64 25.18
N GLU A 63 -8.29 -7.07 25.74
CA GLU A 63 -9.46 -6.62 24.96
C GLU A 63 -9.10 -5.41 24.09
N GLN A 64 -8.36 -4.45 24.67
CA GLN A 64 -7.90 -3.28 23.93
C GLN A 64 -6.86 -3.63 22.84
N VAL A 65 -5.98 -4.60 23.14
CA VAL A 65 -5.02 -5.09 22.15
C VAL A 65 -5.74 -5.77 20.99
N ALA A 66 -6.76 -6.58 21.24
CA ALA A 66 -7.56 -7.21 20.19
C ALA A 66 -8.23 -6.15 19.28
N LEU A 67 -8.86 -5.14 19.86
CA LEU A 67 -9.46 -4.02 19.10
C LEU A 67 -8.42 -3.26 18.28
N ALA A 68 -7.25 -2.97 18.86
CA ALA A 68 -6.18 -2.27 18.16
C ALA A 68 -5.59 -3.10 17.01
N VAL A 69 -5.51 -4.42 17.15
CA VAL A 69 -5.11 -5.34 16.07
C VAL A 69 -6.11 -5.27 14.91
N ASP A 70 -7.40 -5.37 15.19
CA ASP A 70 -8.45 -5.29 14.18
C ASP A 70 -8.44 -3.94 13.46
N ASP A 71 -8.31 -2.83 14.18
CA ASP A 71 -8.18 -1.49 13.61
C ASP A 71 -6.96 -1.37 12.68
N ILE A 72 -5.81 -1.91 13.10
CA ILE A 72 -4.59 -1.88 12.29
C ILE A 72 -4.77 -2.69 11.00
N LEU A 73 -5.33 -3.90 11.11
CA LEU A 73 -5.55 -4.76 9.94
C LEU A 73 -6.57 -4.16 8.97
N ALA A 74 -7.59 -3.47 9.49
CA ALA A 74 -8.60 -2.76 8.69
C ALA A 74 -8.02 -1.59 7.87
N THR A 75 -6.85 -1.04 8.25
CA THR A 75 -6.18 0.02 7.47
C THR A 75 -5.50 -0.50 6.21
N ILE A 76 -5.31 -1.81 6.07
CA ILE A 76 -4.66 -2.41 4.90
C ILE A 76 -5.72 -2.75 3.86
N PRO A 77 -5.62 -2.27 2.62
CA PRO A 77 -6.55 -2.63 1.56
C PRO A 77 -6.63 -4.14 1.36
N GLU A 78 -7.83 -4.69 1.18
CA GLU A 78 -8.01 -6.13 0.95
C GLU A 78 -7.62 -6.55 -0.47
N GLU A 79 -7.75 -5.62 -1.42
CA GLU A 79 -7.41 -5.85 -2.83
C GLU A 79 -6.73 -4.64 -3.47
N LEU A 80 -6.11 -4.88 -4.63
CA LEU A 80 -5.62 -3.81 -5.49
C LEU A 80 -6.81 -2.96 -5.96
N SER A 81 -6.84 -1.69 -5.56
CA SER A 81 -7.92 -0.75 -5.86
C SER A 81 -7.41 0.54 -6.49
N LEU A 82 -8.28 1.16 -7.27
CA LEU A 82 -8.15 2.54 -7.74
C LEU A 82 -9.40 3.29 -7.27
N ASP A 83 -9.25 4.05 -6.18
CA ASP A 83 -10.39 4.59 -5.40
C ASP A 83 -10.91 5.91 -5.99
N GLY A 84 -10.30 6.35 -7.07
CA GLY A 84 -10.71 7.52 -7.81
C GLY A 84 -9.75 8.68 -7.74
N ASN A 85 -10.25 9.81 -8.24
CA ASN A 85 -9.54 11.08 -8.16
C ASN A 85 -10.42 12.16 -7.55
N TYR A 86 -9.81 13.03 -6.76
CA TYR A 86 -10.49 14.17 -6.18
C TYR A 86 -9.60 15.44 -6.26
N PRO A 87 -10.19 16.55 -6.69
CA PRO A 87 -11.55 16.74 -7.22
C PRO A 87 -11.76 16.04 -8.57
N ASN A 88 -13.04 15.76 -8.92
CA ASN A 88 -13.45 15.30 -10.24
C ASN A 88 -14.88 15.81 -10.53
N PRO A 89 -15.13 16.77 -11.42
CA PRO A 89 -14.14 17.40 -12.32
C PRO A 89 -13.04 18.19 -11.60
N PHE A 90 -11.90 18.40 -12.25
CA PHE A 90 -10.73 19.08 -11.65
C PHE A 90 -10.16 20.20 -12.55
N ASN A 91 -9.42 21.14 -11.93
CA ASN A 91 -8.76 22.28 -12.59
C ASN A 91 -7.59 22.78 -11.77
N PRO A 92 -6.33 22.74 -12.24
CA PRO A 92 -5.84 21.81 -13.25
C PRO A 92 -5.37 20.49 -12.61
N ALA A 93 -5.36 20.40 -11.27
CA ALA A 93 -4.79 19.29 -10.51
C ALA A 93 -5.85 18.41 -9.87
N THR A 94 -5.53 17.13 -9.76
CA THR A 94 -6.34 16.15 -9.03
C THR A 94 -5.44 15.14 -8.32
N THR A 95 -5.89 14.64 -7.18
CA THR A 95 -5.23 13.58 -6.42
C THR A 95 -5.90 12.25 -6.75
N ILE A 96 -5.14 11.30 -7.23
CA ILE A 96 -5.57 9.94 -7.55
C ILE A 96 -5.21 9.05 -6.36
N ARG A 97 -6.18 8.29 -5.85
CA ARG A 97 -6.04 7.39 -4.71
C ARG A 97 -6.08 5.95 -5.14
N PHE A 98 -5.22 5.14 -4.54
CA PHE A 98 -5.17 3.71 -4.82
C PHE A 98 -4.73 2.93 -3.58
N GLY A 99 -5.15 1.66 -3.51
CA GLY A 99 -4.86 0.76 -2.41
C GLY A 99 -4.07 -0.46 -2.87
N LEU A 100 -3.07 -0.86 -2.06
CA LEU A 100 -2.25 -2.05 -2.30
C LEU A 100 -2.38 -3.01 -1.11
N PRO A 101 -2.86 -4.26 -1.33
CA PRO A 101 -2.98 -5.26 -0.26
C PRO A 101 -1.64 -5.84 0.20
N GLU A 102 -0.61 -5.72 -0.63
CA GLU A 102 0.75 -6.19 -0.41
C GLU A 102 1.75 -5.34 -1.19
N PRO A 103 3.04 -5.32 -0.82
CA PRO A 103 4.06 -4.63 -1.60
C PRO A 103 4.13 -5.21 -3.00
N ARG A 104 4.06 -4.35 -4.02
CA ARG A 104 4.12 -4.77 -5.43
C ARG A 104 4.62 -3.69 -6.36
N ARG A 105 5.09 -4.14 -7.51
CA ARG A 105 5.41 -3.22 -8.59
C ARG A 105 4.13 -2.81 -9.29
N ILE A 106 3.91 -1.49 -9.43
CA ILE A 106 2.77 -0.92 -10.12
C ILE A 106 3.21 0.09 -11.16
N ARG A 107 2.33 0.30 -12.13
CA ARG A 107 2.40 1.39 -13.08
C ARG A 107 1.08 2.14 -13.10
N ILE A 108 1.14 3.48 -12.95
CA ILE A 108 -0.02 4.35 -13.09
C ILE A 108 0.26 5.31 -14.23
N THR A 109 -0.61 5.28 -15.24
CA THR A 109 -0.53 6.16 -16.40
C THR A 109 -1.85 6.91 -16.59
N VAL A 110 -1.77 8.06 -17.24
CA VAL A 110 -2.93 8.78 -17.74
C VAL A 110 -2.99 8.62 -19.24
N ILE A 111 -4.16 8.24 -19.76
CA ILE A 111 -4.42 8.11 -21.19
C ILE A 111 -5.55 9.04 -21.63
N ASN A 112 -5.57 9.42 -22.90
CA ASN A 112 -6.64 10.18 -23.54
C ASN A 112 -7.74 9.24 -24.11
N LEU A 113 -8.77 9.84 -24.71
CA LEU A 113 -9.89 9.11 -25.34
C LEU A 113 -9.48 8.17 -26.49
N LEU A 114 -8.33 8.39 -27.10
CA LEU A 114 -7.78 7.55 -28.18
C LEU A 114 -6.92 6.40 -27.62
N GLY A 115 -6.81 6.28 -26.27
CA GLY A 115 -5.96 5.28 -25.63
C GLY A 115 -4.47 5.62 -25.65
N GLN A 116 -4.10 6.82 -26.10
CA GLN A 116 -2.70 7.25 -26.15
C GLN A 116 -2.25 7.68 -24.75
N GLU A 117 -1.07 7.24 -24.33
CA GLU A 117 -0.47 7.66 -23.06
C GLU A 117 -0.13 9.15 -23.10
N VAL A 118 -0.62 9.85 -22.08
CA VAL A 118 -0.39 11.29 -21.87
C VAL A 118 0.80 11.48 -20.93
N THR A 119 0.82 10.76 -19.84
CA THR A 119 1.91 10.79 -18.85
C THR A 119 1.92 9.53 -17.99
N GLU A 120 3.11 9.18 -17.49
CA GLU A 120 3.30 8.17 -16.46
C GLU A 120 3.47 8.86 -15.10
N LEU A 121 2.64 8.48 -14.13
CA LEU A 121 2.65 9.08 -12.79
C LEU A 121 3.44 8.23 -11.79
N VAL A 122 3.37 6.90 -11.93
CA VAL A 122 4.05 5.94 -11.05
C VAL A 122 4.58 4.78 -11.91
N ASN A 123 5.84 4.38 -11.68
CA ASN A 123 6.40 3.16 -12.24
C ASN A 123 7.46 2.62 -11.28
N GLY A 124 7.08 1.63 -10.49
CA GLY A 124 8.00 1.04 -9.52
C GLY A 124 7.30 0.30 -8.39
N TRP A 125 8.11 -0.16 -7.46
CA TRP A 125 7.64 -0.80 -6.25
C TRP A 125 6.98 0.22 -5.31
N ARG A 126 5.89 -0.21 -4.67
CA ARG A 126 5.21 0.50 -3.58
C ARG A 126 4.90 -0.50 -2.48
N ASP A 127 4.99 -0.02 -1.24
CA ASP A 127 4.60 -0.78 -0.06
C ASP A 127 3.07 -0.98 -0.03
N MET A 128 2.59 -1.88 0.83
CA MET A 128 1.16 -2.02 1.08
C MET A 128 0.57 -0.75 1.68
N GLY A 129 -0.74 -0.61 1.61
CA GLY A 129 -1.49 0.50 2.18
C GLY A 129 -2.16 1.38 1.15
N HIS A 130 -2.71 2.50 1.63
CA HIS A 130 -3.32 3.52 0.81
C HIS A 130 -2.26 4.52 0.34
N HIS A 131 -2.32 4.87 -0.93
CA HIS A 131 -1.39 5.77 -1.60
C HIS A 131 -2.12 6.85 -2.37
N GLU A 132 -1.41 7.96 -2.58
CA GLU A 132 -1.90 9.08 -3.38
C GLU A 132 -0.82 9.52 -4.37
N VAL A 133 -1.26 9.94 -5.56
CA VAL A 133 -0.42 10.61 -6.55
C VAL A 133 -1.19 11.76 -7.19
N VAL A 134 -0.52 12.89 -7.38
CA VAL A 134 -1.13 14.09 -7.97
C VAL A 134 -0.84 14.14 -9.46
N TRP A 135 -1.88 14.36 -10.26
CA TRP A 135 -1.74 14.76 -11.66
C TRP A 135 -2.12 16.23 -11.83
N GLN A 136 -1.24 17.00 -12.41
CA GLN A 136 -1.39 18.46 -12.60
C GLN A 136 -1.98 18.85 -13.96
N GLY A 137 -2.61 17.92 -14.69
CA GLY A 137 -3.15 18.19 -16.02
C GLY A 137 -2.09 18.50 -17.07
N VAL A 138 -0.91 17.89 -16.96
CA VAL A 138 0.21 18.02 -17.88
C VAL A 138 0.58 16.69 -18.52
N ASP A 139 1.17 16.75 -19.71
CA ASP A 139 1.76 15.58 -20.38
C ASP A 139 3.16 15.25 -19.85
N GLY A 140 3.76 14.19 -20.38
CA GLY A 140 5.11 13.74 -20.00
C GLY A 140 6.23 14.76 -20.28
N SER A 141 5.97 15.80 -21.06
CA SER A 141 6.89 16.92 -21.29
C SER A 141 6.66 18.10 -20.34
N GLY A 142 5.64 18.03 -19.48
CA GLY A 142 5.23 19.11 -18.57
C GLY A 142 4.31 20.15 -19.22
N LYS A 143 3.84 19.92 -20.46
CA LYS A 143 2.93 20.83 -21.15
C LYS A 143 1.49 20.56 -20.74
N ALA A 144 0.73 21.63 -20.46
CA ALA A 144 -0.68 21.53 -20.10
C ALA A 144 -1.51 20.88 -21.22
N VAL A 145 -2.30 19.88 -20.85
CA VAL A 145 -3.19 19.17 -21.80
C VAL A 145 -4.52 19.90 -21.94
N ALA A 146 -5.30 19.58 -22.98
CA ALA A 146 -6.58 20.21 -23.25
C ALA A 146 -7.66 19.82 -22.21
N THR A 147 -8.67 20.67 -22.02
CA THR A 147 -9.92 20.30 -21.35
C THR A 147 -10.52 19.07 -22.03
N GLY A 148 -10.96 18.10 -21.22
CA GLY A 148 -11.52 16.88 -21.79
C GLY A 148 -11.51 15.70 -20.81
N MET A 149 -11.90 14.56 -21.35
CA MET A 149 -11.95 13.29 -20.63
C MET A 149 -10.62 12.56 -20.74
N TYR A 150 -10.13 12.07 -19.60
CA TYR A 150 -8.92 11.28 -19.46
C TYR A 150 -9.23 10.04 -18.62
N PHE A 151 -8.34 9.07 -18.66
CA PHE A 151 -8.45 7.87 -17.84
C PHE A 151 -7.13 7.64 -17.10
N THR A 152 -7.25 7.35 -15.81
CA THR A 152 -6.15 6.74 -15.04
C THR A 152 -6.16 5.25 -15.27
N VAL A 153 -5.02 4.69 -15.55
CA VAL A 153 -4.81 3.25 -15.71
C VAL A 153 -3.80 2.80 -14.67
N LEU A 154 -4.23 1.96 -13.73
CA LEU A 154 -3.39 1.28 -12.74
C LEU A 154 -3.16 -0.15 -13.23
N SER A 155 -1.90 -0.59 -13.30
CA SER A 155 -1.52 -1.96 -13.64
C SER A 155 -0.45 -2.48 -12.70
N ASP A 156 -0.57 -3.74 -12.27
CA ASP A 156 0.48 -4.48 -11.55
C ASP A 156 1.13 -5.58 -12.42
N GLY A 157 0.82 -5.57 -13.72
CA GLY A 157 1.25 -6.58 -14.68
C GLY A 157 0.26 -7.73 -14.87
N ASN A 158 -0.59 -8.02 -13.89
CA ASN A 158 -1.62 -9.06 -13.94
C ASN A 158 -3.04 -8.50 -14.01
N LYS A 159 -3.31 -7.45 -13.24
CA LYS A 159 -4.61 -6.76 -13.17
C LYS A 159 -4.47 -5.34 -13.72
N ILE A 160 -5.49 -4.90 -14.44
CA ILE A 160 -5.61 -3.52 -14.94
C ILE A 160 -6.91 -2.95 -14.41
N ILE A 161 -6.82 -1.76 -13.80
CA ILE A 161 -7.98 -1.00 -13.32
C ILE A 161 -7.95 0.35 -14.02
N VAL A 162 -9.12 0.77 -14.53
CA VAL A 162 -9.25 2.02 -15.30
C VAL A 162 -10.33 2.89 -14.68
N GLN A 163 -10.04 4.19 -14.51
CA GLN A 163 -10.98 5.16 -13.98
C GLN A 163 -11.01 6.44 -14.78
N LYS A 164 -12.23 6.95 -15.01
CA LYS A 164 -12.48 8.16 -15.77
C LYS A 164 -12.27 9.42 -14.94
N MET A 165 -11.62 10.43 -15.54
CA MET A 165 -11.37 11.75 -14.99
C MET A 165 -11.83 12.84 -15.96
N LEU A 166 -12.34 13.96 -15.44
CA LEU A 166 -12.76 15.12 -16.26
C LEU A 166 -11.97 16.36 -15.89
N LEU A 167 -11.10 16.81 -16.82
CA LEU A 167 -10.37 18.07 -16.69
C LEU A 167 -11.18 19.22 -17.27
N LEU A 168 -11.38 20.26 -16.48
CA LEU A 168 -11.96 21.54 -16.88
C LEU A 168 -10.91 22.63 -16.77
N LYS A 169 -10.94 23.61 -17.64
CA LYS A 169 -10.11 24.82 -17.59
C LYS A 169 -10.98 26.05 -17.52
#